data_91948ffeaac8b5c39f41af5662a31d71
#
_entry.id   91948ffeaac8b5c39f41af5662a31d71
#
_cell.length_a   1.000
_cell.length_b   1.000
_cell.length_c   1.000
_cell.angle_alpha   90.00
_cell.angle_beta   90.00
_cell.angle_gamma   90.00
#
_symmetry.space_group_name_H-M   'P 1'
#
loop_
_entity.id
_entity.type
_entity.pdbx_description
1 polymer ?
#
loop_
_entity_poly.entity_id
_entity_poly.type
_entity_poly.pdbx_seq_one_letter_code
_entity_poly.pdbx_strand_id
1 'polypeptide(L)'
;MIKESPRMHRKQWEFVYIAQAIYENGMLASSKRGLGFGCGMEPLPALFASMGCEIVATDLDVSDPNATGWAGNNQNTKNKVENLNTRGILQADKFKKLVQFMPLNMNEIPKDLHGKFDFSWSACAVEHIGGRDKSMAFLIENLKTLKNGGIAVHTLEFNLSSNIDTCFNPECFIFRRRDVESVASELRKLGHEVFPMNFKIGTYLEDNYIDTPPYYQNKIHLRLQIDKFVSTSFGLIVKKC
;
A
#
# COMPACT_ATOMS: atom_id res chain seq x y z
N MET A 1 15.42 7.43 -8.22
CA MET A 1 14.62 6.21 -8.10
C MET A 1 13.20 6.37 -8.66
N ILE A 2 12.24 7.00 -7.98
CA ILE A 2 10.84 7.16 -8.45
C ILE A 2 10.61 8.34 -9.40
N LYS A 3 11.66 9.02 -9.83
CA LYS A 3 11.63 10.23 -10.71
C LYS A 3 10.61 11.28 -10.25
N GLU A 4 10.64 11.60 -8.97
CA GLU A 4 9.83 12.64 -8.35
C GLU A 4 10.74 13.51 -7.47
N SER A 5 10.50 14.83 -7.49
CA SER A 5 11.22 15.76 -6.59
C SER A 5 10.87 15.47 -5.13
N PRO A 6 11.84 15.55 -4.20
CA PRO A 6 11.54 15.38 -2.78
C PRO A 6 10.48 16.37 -2.31
N ARG A 7 9.51 15.86 -1.57
CA ARG A 7 8.44 16.67 -0.95
C ARG A 7 8.00 16.04 0.37
N MET A 8 7.56 16.85 1.30
CA MET A 8 7.01 16.40 2.59
C MET A 8 5.57 15.94 2.41
N HIS A 9 5.42 14.75 1.81
CA HIS A 9 4.12 14.21 1.44
C HIS A 9 4.03 12.71 1.79
N ARG A 10 2.96 12.31 2.48
CA ARG A 10 2.77 10.92 2.93
C ARG A 10 2.90 9.89 1.82
N LYS A 11 2.35 10.14 0.62
CA LYS A 11 2.48 9.19 -0.50
C LYS A 11 3.94 8.96 -0.92
N GLN A 12 4.79 10.00 -0.90
CA GLN A 12 6.20 9.80 -1.19
C GLN A 12 6.89 9.00 -0.08
N TRP A 13 6.56 9.27 1.19
CA TRP A 13 7.02 8.49 2.32
C TRP A 13 6.59 7.02 2.19
N GLU A 14 5.33 6.75 1.85
CA GLU A 14 4.79 5.40 1.66
C GLU A 14 5.56 4.61 0.60
N PHE A 15 5.81 5.23 -0.56
CA PHE A 15 6.57 4.59 -1.62
C PHE A 15 8.01 4.28 -1.21
N VAL A 16 8.67 5.21 -0.50
CA VAL A 16 10.03 5.00 0.00
C VAL A 16 10.05 3.91 1.07
N TYR A 17 9.10 3.94 2.00
CA TYR A 17 8.97 2.93 3.06
C TYR A 17 8.79 1.52 2.48
N ILE A 18 7.85 1.34 1.55
CA ILE A 18 7.58 0.05 0.91
C ILE A 18 8.82 -0.43 0.14
N ALA A 19 9.42 0.45 -0.67
CA ALA A 19 10.60 0.09 -1.45
C ALA A 19 11.79 -0.29 -0.57
N GLN A 20 12.04 0.47 0.50
CA GLN A 20 13.14 0.20 1.43
C GLN A 20 12.92 -1.11 2.19
N ALA A 21 11.70 -1.36 2.69
CA ALA A 21 11.39 -2.60 3.40
C ALA A 21 11.57 -3.84 2.53
N ILE A 22 11.10 -3.80 1.28
CA ILE A 22 11.25 -4.90 0.32
C ILE A 22 12.74 -5.10 -0.05
N TYR A 23 13.51 -4.00 -0.21
CA TYR A 23 14.95 -4.04 -0.49
C TYR A 23 15.74 -4.65 0.67
N GLU A 24 15.53 -4.21 1.90
CA GLU A 24 16.23 -4.71 3.10
C GLU A 24 15.97 -6.20 3.37
N ASN A 25 14.84 -6.72 2.92
CA ASN A 25 14.51 -8.14 2.99
C ASN A 25 15.01 -8.95 1.78
N GLY A 26 15.83 -8.36 0.89
CA GLY A 26 16.46 -9.07 -0.24
C GLY A 26 15.49 -9.46 -1.36
N MET A 27 14.33 -8.77 -1.46
CA MET A 27 13.28 -9.13 -2.42
C MET A 27 13.41 -8.42 -3.77
N LEU A 28 14.32 -7.44 -3.92
CA LEU A 28 14.52 -6.72 -5.18
C LEU A 28 15.66 -7.32 -6.02
N ALA A 29 15.36 -8.42 -6.72
CA ALA A 29 16.29 -9.12 -7.59
C ALA A 29 15.57 -9.73 -8.80
N SER A 30 16.31 -10.02 -9.88
CA SER A 30 15.76 -10.52 -11.16
C SER A 30 15.01 -11.86 -11.07
N SER A 31 15.20 -12.63 -10.00
CA SER A 31 14.48 -13.89 -9.77
C SER A 31 13.23 -13.74 -8.94
N LYS A 32 12.90 -12.52 -8.51
CA LYS A 32 11.81 -12.24 -7.56
C LYS A 32 10.55 -11.80 -8.27
N ARG A 33 9.44 -12.19 -7.71
CA ARG A 33 8.09 -11.92 -8.22
C ARG A 33 7.27 -11.16 -7.19
N GLY A 34 6.75 -9.99 -7.56
CA GLY A 34 5.96 -9.12 -6.68
C GLY A 34 4.50 -9.02 -7.08
N LEU A 35 3.62 -8.86 -6.09
CA LEU A 35 2.19 -8.62 -6.25
C LEU A 35 1.80 -7.30 -5.57
N GLY A 36 1.36 -6.33 -6.36
CA GLY A 36 0.84 -5.05 -5.85
C GLY A 36 -0.67 -5.05 -5.77
N PHE A 37 -1.23 -4.58 -4.66
CA PHE A 37 -2.66 -4.46 -4.45
C PHE A 37 -3.11 -3.00 -4.42
N GLY A 38 -4.15 -2.67 -5.18
CA GLY A 38 -4.67 -1.30 -5.26
C GLY A 38 -3.62 -0.30 -5.75
N CYS A 39 -2.88 -0.68 -6.80
CA CYS A 39 -1.70 0.07 -7.25
C CYS A 39 -2.02 1.47 -7.78
N GLY A 40 -3.24 1.72 -8.24
CA GLY A 40 -3.59 3.02 -8.82
C GLY A 40 -2.61 3.42 -9.92
N MET A 41 -2.00 4.58 -9.77
CA MET A 41 -0.98 5.11 -10.68
C MET A 41 0.38 5.29 -9.97
N GLU A 42 0.68 4.46 -8.99
CA GLU A 42 1.90 4.54 -8.22
C GLU A 42 3.16 4.11 -9.01
N PRO A 43 4.35 4.61 -8.63
CA PRO A 43 5.60 4.30 -9.34
C PRO A 43 6.22 2.94 -8.96
N LEU A 44 5.73 2.26 -7.92
CA LEU A 44 6.35 1.07 -7.35
C LEU A 44 6.45 -0.10 -8.35
N PRO A 45 5.42 -0.41 -9.17
CA PRO A 45 5.52 -1.46 -10.18
C PRO A 45 6.70 -1.22 -11.15
N ALA A 46 6.84 0.01 -11.66
CA ALA A 46 7.92 0.36 -12.57
C ALA A 46 9.30 0.37 -11.86
N LEU A 47 9.35 0.81 -10.60
CA LEU A 47 10.56 0.81 -9.79
C LEU A 47 11.06 -0.63 -9.57
N PHE A 48 10.22 -1.54 -9.12
CA PHE A 48 10.61 -2.92 -8.86
C PHE A 48 10.98 -3.67 -10.14
N ALA A 49 10.27 -3.44 -11.23
CA ALA A 49 10.62 -3.95 -12.54
C ALA A 49 11.97 -3.40 -13.04
N SER A 50 12.33 -2.15 -12.70
CA SER A 50 13.65 -1.58 -13.05
C SER A 50 14.80 -2.27 -12.32
N MET A 51 14.52 -2.93 -11.21
CA MET A 51 15.45 -3.77 -10.45
C MET A 51 15.43 -5.26 -10.90
N GLY A 52 14.65 -5.58 -11.94
CA GLY A 52 14.60 -6.89 -12.57
C GLY A 52 13.51 -7.82 -12.04
N CYS A 53 12.65 -7.35 -11.14
CA CYS A 53 11.52 -8.15 -10.62
C CYS A 53 10.43 -8.34 -11.68
N GLU A 54 9.76 -9.50 -11.67
CA GLU A 54 8.50 -9.70 -12.36
C GLU A 54 7.35 -9.20 -11.47
N ILE A 55 6.50 -8.34 -12.01
CA ILE A 55 5.46 -7.67 -11.25
C ILE A 55 4.07 -7.99 -11.80
N VAL A 56 3.17 -8.38 -10.91
CA VAL A 56 1.74 -8.35 -11.15
C VAL A 56 1.17 -7.18 -10.34
N ALA A 57 0.74 -6.15 -11.02
CA ALA A 57 0.07 -5.00 -10.39
C ALA A 57 -1.44 -5.21 -10.50
N THR A 58 -2.16 -4.99 -9.41
CA THR A 58 -3.61 -5.14 -9.38
C THR A 58 -4.29 -3.87 -8.92
N ASP A 59 -5.51 -3.68 -9.38
CA ASP A 59 -6.39 -2.61 -8.98
C ASP A 59 -7.84 -3.02 -9.23
N LEU A 60 -8.79 -2.32 -8.65
CA LEU A 60 -10.19 -2.56 -8.89
C LEU A 60 -10.51 -2.29 -10.38
N ASP A 61 -11.30 -3.16 -11.00
CA ASP A 61 -11.74 -2.95 -12.39
C ASP A 61 -12.42 -1.59 -12.54
N VAL A 62 -12.07 -0.87 -13.58
CA VAL A 62 -12.64 0.46 -13.83
C VAL A 62 -14.17 0.45 -14.02
N SER A 63 -14.72 -0.69 -14.40
CA SER A 63 -16.18 -0.91 -14.53
C SER A 63 -16.87 -1.25 -13.20
N ASP A 64 -16.11 -1.56 -12.14
CA ASP A 64 -16.67 -1.81 -10.81
C ASP A 64 -17.30 -0.51 -10.26
N PRO A 65 -18.55 -0.54 -9.79
CA PRO A 65 -19.20 0.64 -9.19
C PRO A 65 -18.39 1.31 -8.08
N ASN A 66 -17.63 0.53 -7.31
CA ASN A 66 -16.77 1.05 -6.24
C ASN A 66 -15.50 1.74 -6.77
N ALA A 67 -15.14 1.55 -8.02
CA ALA A 67 -14.00 2.23 -8.65
C ALA A 67 -14.31 3.65 -9.11
N THR A 68 -15.58 4.07 -9.17
CA THR A 68 -16.02 5.32 -9.80
C THR A 68 -15.33 6.55 -9.20
N GLY A 69 -15.23 6.65 -7.88
CA GLY A 69 -14.56 7.75 -7.19
C GLY A 69 -13.06 7.81 -7.49
N TRP A 70 -12.39 6.66 -7.52
CA TRP A 70 -10.96 6.53 -7.78
C TRP A 70 -10.60 6.81 -9.24
N ALA A 71 -11.42 6.30 -10.18
CA ALA A 71 -11.25 6.54 -11.60
C ALA A 71 -11.45 8.02 -11.98
N GLY A 72 -12.42 8.69 -11.35
CA GLY A 72 -12.68 10.12 -11.52
C GLY A 72 -11.53 11.01 -11.06
N ASN A 73 -10.86 10.63 -9.97
CA ASN A 73 -9.73 11.36 -9.38
C ASN A 73 -8.35 10.94 -9.93
N ASN A 74 -8.29 10.19 -11.03
CA ASN A 74 -7.06 9.64 -11.60
C ASN A 74 -6.22 8.82 -10.61
N GLN A 75 -6.86 8.12 -9.68
CA GLN A 75 -6.19 7.26 -8.69
C GLN A 75 -6.31 5.77 -9.03
N ASN A 76 -7.07 5.41 -10.07
CA ASN A 76 -7.20 4.05 -10.58
C ASN A 76 -6.38 3.89 -11.86
N THR A 77 -5.81 2.70 -12.08
CA THR A 77 -5.04 2.35 -13.29
C THR A 77 -5.84 2.43 -14.57
N LYS A 78 -7.19 2.45 -14.50
CA LYS A 78 -8.09 2.43 -15.66
C LYS A 78 -7.83 1.22 -16.58
N ASN A 79 -7.44 0.09 -15.98
CA ASN A 79 -7.08 -1.16 -16.65
C ASN A 79 -5.95 -1.00 -17.71
N LYS A 80 -5.08 0.00 -17.55
CA LYS A 80 -3.98 0.29 -18.49
C LYS A 80 -2.63 0.15 -17.78
N VAL A 81 -1.89 -0.88 -18.14
CA VAL A 81 -0.58 -1.15 -17.54
C VAL A 81 0.40 0.02 -17.75
N GLU A 82 0.28 0.76 -18.85
CA GLU A 82 1.12 1.93 -19.16
C GLU A 82 1.02 3.03 -18.10
N ASN A 83 -0.14 3.15 -17.43
CA ASN A 83 -0.36 4.13 -16.38
C ASN A 83 0.53 3.91 -15.15
N LEU A 84 1.09 2.71 -14.97
CA LEU A 84 2.03 2.38 -13.92
C LEU A 84 3.49 2.81 -14.23
N ASN A 85 3.75 3.37 -15.41
CA ASN A 85 5.07 3.86 -15.82
C ASN A 85 5.01 5.28 -16.40
N THR A 86 4.02 6.09 -16.05
CA THR A 86 3.86 7.47 -16.54
C THR A 86 5.07 8.36 -16.27
N ARG A 87 5.86 8.02 -15.25
CA ARG A 87 7.12 8.70 -14.91
C ARG A 87 8.31 8.25 -15.76
N GLY A 88 8.14 7.30 -16.68
CA GLY A 88 9.21 6.78 -17.52
C GLY A 88 10.38 6.19 -16.73
N ILE A 89 10.12 5.51 -15.61
CA ILE A 89 11.13 4.89 -14.75
C ILE A 89 11.88 3.80 -15.50
N LEU A 90 11.16 2.98 -16.26
CA LEU A 90 11.68 1.90 -17.08
C LEU A 90 11.32 2.14 -18.55
N GLN A 91 12.19 1.72 -19.47
CA GLN A 91 11.90 1.75 -20.90
C GLN A 91 10.66 0.90 -21.22
N ALA A 92 9.80 1.37 -22.12
CA ALA A 92 8.48 0.79 -22.39
C ALA A 92 8.54 -0.71 -22.73
N ASP A 93 9.46 -1.14 -23.57
CA ASP A 93 9.58 -2.55 -23.96
C ASP A 93 9.99 -3.47 -22.81
N LYS A 94 10.92 -3.00 -21.95
CA LYS A 94 11.30 -3.73 -20.73
C LYS A 94 10.16 -3.74 -19.73
N PHE A 95 9.45 -2.62 -19.60
CA PHE A 95 8.32 -2.51 -18.70
C PHE A 95 7.22 -3.51 -19.07
N LYS A 96 6.80 -3.56 -20.33
CA LYS A 96 5.78 -4.50 -20.82
C LYS A 96 6.14 -5.97 -20.66
N LYS A 97 7.45 -6.30 -20.61
CA LYS A 97 7.92 -7.67 -20.38
C LYS A 97 7.85 -8.09 -18.92
N LEU A 98 8.03 -7.14 -18.00
CA LEU A 98 8.20 -7.41 -16.57
C LEU A 98 6.97 -7.07 -15.73
N VAL A 99 6.08 -6.20 -16.23
CA VAL A 99 4.89 -5.76 -15.50
C VAL A 99 3.64 -6.20 -16.22
N GLN A 100 2.79 -6.93 -15.51
CA GLN A 100 1.45 -7.30 -15.92
C GLN A 100 0.44 -6.56 -15.05
N PHE A 101 -0.68 -6.18 -15.64
CA PHE A 101 -1.82 -5.64 -14.89
C PHE A 101 -2.95 -6.68 -14.87
N MET A 102 -3.60 -6.81 -13.72
CA MET A 102 -4.76 -7.69 -13.54
C MET A 102 -5.81 -6.97 -12.70
N PRO A 103 -7.05 -6.79 -13.20
CA PRO A 103 -8.14 -6.32 -12.35
C PRO A 103 -8.37 -7.29 -11.18
N LEU A 104 -8.47 -6.75 -9.96
CA LEU A 104 -8.67 -7.55 -8.76
C LEU A 104 -9.36 -6.76 -7.66
N ASN A 105 -10.41 -7.35 -7.09
CA ASN A 105 -11.01 -6.89 -5.85
C ASN A 105 -10.21 -7.45 -4.67
N MET A 106 -9.66 -6.59 -3.83
CA MET A 106 -8.86 -6.98 -2.66
C MET A 106 -9.64 -7.84 -1.64
N ASN A 107 -10.98 -7.80 -1.68
CA ASN A 107 -11.83 -8.65 -0.86
C ASN A 107 -11.96 -10.09 -1.39
N GLU A 108 -11.51 -10.36 -2.62
CA GLU A 108 -11.72 -11.64 -3.33
C GLU A 108 -10.44 -12.08 -4.04
N ILE A 109 -9.40 -12.40 -3.24
CA ILE A 109 -8.11 -12.83 -3.80
C ILE A 109 -8.25 -14.23 -4.42
N PRO A 110 -8.03 -14.41 -5.74
CA PRO A 110 -8.16 -15.71 -6.39
C PRO A 110 -7.14 -16.73 -5.87
N LYS A 111 -7.58 -17.98 -5.71
CA LYS A 111 -6.72 -19.07 -5.21
C LYS A 111 -5.55 -19.40 -6.14
N ASP A 112 -5.68 -19.11 -7.42
CA ASP A 112 -4.61 -19.32 -8.39
C ASP A 112 -3.41 -18.36 -8.21
N LEU A 113 -3.55 -17.32 -7.37
CA LEU A 113 -2.44 -16.46 -6.96
C LEU A 113 -1.68 -16.98 -5.74
N HIS A 114 -2.19 -18.00 -5.04
CA HIS A 114 -1.60 -18.49 -3.80
C HIS A 114 -0.21 -19.11 -4.01
N GLY A 115 0.73 -18.77 -3.13
CA GLY A 115 2.08 -19.34 -3.08
C GLY A 115 2.98 -18.94 -4.27
N LYS A 116 2.64 -17.91 -5.03
CA LYS A 116 3.34 -17.56 -6.28
C LYS A 116 4.32 -16.40 -6.16
N PHE A 117 4.23 -15.57 -5.12
CA PHE A 117 4.97 -14.33 -5.02
C PHE A 117 6.01 -14.35 -3.91
N ASP A 118 7.12 -13.66 -4.14
CA ASP A 118 8.18 -13.49 -3.15
C ASP A 118 7.87 -12.30 -2.23
N PHE A 119 7.15 -11.30 -2.74
CA PHE A 119 6.68 -10.17 -1.95
C PHE A 119 5.33 -9.62 -2.45
N SER A 120 4.61 -8.96 -1.54
CA SER A 120 3.39 -8.22 -1.86
C SER A 120 3.40 -6.86 -1.19
N TRP A 121 2.62 -5.91 -1.73
CA TRP A 121 2.48 -4.59 -1.12
C TRP A 121 1.13 -3.95 -1.41
N SER A 122 0.80 -2.93 -0.59
CA SER A 122 -0.24 -1.94 -0.87
C SER A 122 0.12 -0.59 -0.25
N ALA A 123 -0.20 0.52 -0.91
CA ALA A 123 0.11 1.87 -0.49
C ALA A 123 -1.15 2.64 -0.10
N CYS A 124 -1.59 2.53 1.17
CA CYS A 124 -2.83 3.13 1.68
C CYS A 124 -4.02 2.85 0.76
N ALA A 125 -4.27 1.57 0.50
CA ALA A 125 -5.42 1.05 -0.23
C ALA A 125 -6.35 0.22 0.66
N VAL A 126 -5.81 -0.38 1.73
CA VAL A 126 -6.50 -1.32 2.61
C VAL A 126 -7.69 -0.67 3.34
N GLU A 127 -7.58 0.59 3.67
CA GLU A 127 -8.62 1.36 4.36
C GLU A 127 -9.88 1.63 3.52
N HIS A 128 -9.81 1.37 2.21
CA HIS A 128 -10.87 1.71 1.25
C HIS A 128 -11.68 0.51 0.75
N ILE A 129 -11.44 -0.68 1.30
CA ILE A 129 -12.06 -1.92 0.80
C ILE A 129 -13.37 -2.31 1.50
N GLY A 130 -13.99 -1.38 2.21
CA GLY A 130 -15.31 -1.59 2.82
C GLY A 130 -15.29 -1.77 4.33
N GLY A 131 -14.40 -1.05 5.02
CA GLY A 131 -14.37 -0.91 6.47
C GLY A 131 -13.48 -1.92 7.19
N ARG A 132 -13.48 -1.81 8.52
CA ARG A 132 -12.52 -2.47 9.42
C ARG A 132 -12.36 -3.97 9.17
N ASP A 133 -13.46 -4.71 9.17
CA ASP A 133 -13.37 -6.18 9.16
C ASP A 133 -12.83 -6.72 7.83
N LYS A 134 -13.20 -6.10 6.72
CA LYS A 134 -12.62 -6.42 5.41
C LYS A 134 -11.15 -6.06 5.34
N SER A 135 -10.76 -4.89 5.86
CA SER A 135 -9.36 -4.46 5.94
C SER A 135 -8.51 -5.44 6.76
N MET A 136 -9.00 -5.87 7.91
CA MET A 136 -8.33 -6.84 8.77
C MET A 136 -8.21 -8.21 8.07
N ALA A 137 -9.29 -8.67 7.42
CA ALA A 137 -9.30 -9.92 6.67
C ALA A 137 -8.29 -9.89 5.51
N PHE A 138 -8.23 -8.80 4.74
CA PHE A 138 -7.27 -8.64 3.66
C PHE A 138 -5.82 -8.74 4.16
N LEU A 139 -5.46 -8.09 5.27
CA LEU A 139 -4.10 -8.13 5.83
C LEU A 139 -3.65 -9.56 6.19
N ILE A 140 -4.59 -10.46 6.44
CA ILE A 140 -4.32 -11.88 6.68
C ILE A 140 -4.32 -12.67 5.36
N GLU A 141 -5.36 -12.50 4.55
CA GLU A 141 -5.58 -13.28 3.33
C GLU A 141 -4.50 -13.05 2.27
N ASN A 142 -3.97 -11.81 2.14
CA ASN A 142 -2.92 -11.53 1.16
C ASN A 142 -1.66 -12.39 1.36
N LEU A 143 -1.36 -12.83 2.59
CA LEU A 143 -0.20 -13.70 2.86
C LEU A 143 -0.32 -15.06 2.17
N LYS A 144 -1.53 -15.51 1.83
CA LYS A 144 -1.70 -16.75 1.06
C LYS A 144 -1.08 -16.67 -0.33
N THR A 145 -0.96 -15.47 -0.90
CA THR A 145 -0.32 -15.26 -2.21
C THR A 145 1.19 -15.45 -2.18
N LEU A 146 1.80 -15.30 -1.01
CA LEU A 146 3.24 -15.39 -0.82
C LEU A 146 3.73 -16.85 -0.75
N LYS A 147 4.94 -17.07 -1.23
CA LYS A 147 5.75 -18.25 -0.90
C LYS A 147 6.15 -18.20 0.58
N ASN A 148 6.53 -19.35 1.16
CA ASN A 148 7.15 -19.35 2.50
C ASN A 148 8.44 -18.51 2.47
N GLY A 149 8.64 -17.69 3.51
CA GLY A 149 9.70 -16.68 3.57
C GLY A 149 9.42 -15.40 2.79
N GLY A 150 8.30 -15.30 2.10
CA GLY A 150 7.89 -14.08 1.38
C GLY A 150 7.48 -12.95 2.31
N ILE A 151 7.57 -11.72 1.83
CA ILE A 151 7.36 -10.48 2.61
C ILE A 151 6.13 -9.73 2.10
N ALA A 152 5.23 -9.37 3.01
CA ALA A 152 4.15 -8.41 2.76
C ALA A 152 4.50 -7.06 3.39
N VAL A 153 4.34 -5.97 2.64
CA VAL A 153 4.56 -4.61 3.13
C VAL A 153 3.34 -3.75 2.81
N HIS A 154 2.66 -3.29 3.83
CA HIS A 154 1.47 -2.45 3.68
C HIS A 154 1.68 -1.11 4.37
N THR A 155 1.24 -0.02 3.76
CA THR A 155 1.03 1.23 4.47
C THR A 155 -0.46 1.44 4.69
N LEU A 156 -0.82 1.98 5.86
CA LEU A 156 -2.18 2.10 6.36
C LEU A 156 -2.45 3.56 6.78
N GLU A 157 -3.68 4.02 6.60
CA GLU A 157 -4.14 5.29 7.17
C GLU A 157 -4.30 5.14 8.69
N PHE A 158 -3.43 5.80 9.47
CA PHE A 158 -3.31 5.59 10.92
C PHE A 158 -3.85 6.78 11.73
N ASN A 159 -4.72 6.51 12.70
CA ASN A 159 -5.36 7.49 13.56
C ASN A 159 -4.42 7.95 14.70
N LEU A 160 -4.04 9.22 14.69
CA LEU A 160 -3.24 9.85 15.75
C LEU A 160 -4.10 10.42 16.88
N SER A 161 -5.40 10.65 16.64
CA SER A 161 -6.27 11.34 17.59
C SER A 161 -6.84 10.43 18.66
N SER A 162 -7.10 9.15 18.35
CA SER A 162 -7.81 8.26 19.26
C SER A 162 -7.45 6.79 19.03
N ASN A 163 -7.32 6.04 20.15
CA ASN A 163 -7.25 4.58 20.12
C ASN A 163 -8.63 3.93 20.37
N ILE A 164 -9.67 4.72 20.63
CA ILE A 164 -11.04 4.26 20.91
C ILE A 164 -11.93 4.52 19.71
N ASP A 165 -12.02 5.77 19.29
CA ASP A 165 -12.88 6.22 18.19
C ASP A 165 -12.12 6.24 16.87
N THR A 166 -12.82 6.06 15.75
CA THR A 166 -12.29 6.18 14.41
C THR A 166 -13.40 6.62 13.44
N CYS A 167 -13.03 6.96 12.22
CA CYS A 167 -13.95 7.15 11.13
C CYS A 167 -14.57 5.81 10.73
N PHE A 168 -15.91 5.71 10.74
CA PHE A 168 -16.66 4.55 10.29
C PHE A 168 -17.34 4.81 8.94
N ASN A 169 -16.66 5.51 8.05
CA ASN A 169 -17.13 5.62 6.68
C ASN A 169 -16.77 4.33 5.93
N PRO A 170 -17.71 3.66 5.21
CA PRO A 170 -17.40 2.50 4.38
C PRO A 170 -16.30 2.76 3.34
N GLU A 171 -16.14 4.02 2.92
CA GLU A 171 -15.15 4.44 1.93
C GLU A 171 -13.76 4.73 2.53
N CYS A 172 -13.64 4.88 3.86
CA CYS A 172 -12.37 5.16 4.53
C CYS A 172 -12.41 4.69 5.99
N PHE A 173 -11.56 3.73 6.32
CA PHE A 173 -11.33 3.27 7.68
C PHE A 173 -9.94 3.74 8.16
N ILE A 174 -9.89 4.55 9.22
CA ILE A 174 -8.62 5.00 9.79
C ILE A 174 -8.21 4.03 10.91
N PHE A 175 -7.08 3.31 10.74
CA PHE A 175 -6.60 2.30 11.67
C PHE A 175 -6.17 2.92 13.01
N ARG A 176 -6.74 2.45 14.11
CA ARG A 176 -6.27 2.78 15.46
C ARG A 176 -5.09 1.87 15.82
N ARG A 177 -4.30 2.28 16.79
CA ARG A 177 -3.22 1.45 17.32
C ARG A 177 -3.70 0.05 17.72
N ARG A 178 -4.83 -0.04 18.42
CA ARG A 178 -5.43 -1.34 18.80
C ARG A 178 -5.81 -2.23 17.61
N ASP A 179 -6.18 -1.64 16.46
CA ASP A 179 -6.50 -2.40 15.25
C ASP A 179 -5.23 -3.00 14.64
N VAL A 180 -4.16 -2.21 14.56
CA VAL A 180 -2.85 -2.68 14.10
C VAL A 180 -2.28 -3.75 15.03
N GLU A 181 -2.35 -3.54 16.33
CA GLU A 181 -1.91 -4.52 17.35
C GLU A 181 -2.74 -5.81 17.29
N SER A 182 -4.05 -5.72 17.01
CA SER A 182 -4.95 -6.86 16.88
C SER A 182 -4.58 -7.72 15.67
N VAL A 183 -4.41 -7.12 14.47
CA VAL A 183 -4.00 -7.89 13.29
C VAL A 183 -2.60 -8.47 13.45
N ALA A 184 -1.67 -7.74 14.04
CA ALA A 184 -0.33 -8.25 14.33
C ALA A 184 -0.35 -9.45 15.28
N SER A 185 -1.22 -9.42 16.29
CA SER A 185 -1.43 -10.57 17.20
C SER A 185 -1.97 -11.78 16.47
N GLU A 186 -2.97 -11.58 15.61
CA GLU A 186 -3.57 -12.66 14.85
C GLU A 186 -2.57 -13.30 13.86
N LEU A 187 -1.81 -12.47 13.16
CA LEU A 187 -0.76 -12.93 12.24
C LEU A 187 0.31 -13.77 12.96
N ARG A 188 0.70 -13.36 14.18
CA ARG A 188 1.65 -14.15 15.02
C ARG A 188 1.04 -15.48 15.48
N LYS A 189 -0.25 -15.52 15.83
CA LYS A 189 -0.95 -16.78 16.18
C LYS A 189 -1.02 -17.74 14.98
N LEU A 190 -1.11 -17.21 13.76
CA LEU A 190 -1.05 -17.99 12.53
C LEU A 190 0.37 -18.46 12.17
N GLY A 191 1.37 -18.12 12.98
CA GLY A 191 2.76 -18.54 12.82
C GLY A 191 3.63 -17.58 11.98
N HIS A 192 3.11 -16.42 11.60
CA HIS A 192 3.86 -15.46 10.80
C HIS A 192 4.70 -14.51 11.66
N GLU A 193 5.83 -14.04 11.12
CA GLU A 193 6.66 -13.04 11.75
C GLU A 193 6.15 -11.64 11.41
N VAL A 194 5.75 -10.87 12.43
CA VAL A 194 5.43 -9.45 12.29
C VAL A 194 6.61 -8.63 12.80
N PHE A 195 7.20 -7.82 11.92
CA PHE A 195 8.34 -6.98 12.26
C PHE A 195 8.01 -5.95 13.34
N PRO A 196 9.01 -5.40 14.03
CA PRO A 196 8.78 -4.39 15.06
C PRO A 196 7.99 -3.20 14.52
N MET A 197 6.88 -2.89 15.18
CA MET A 197 6.01 -1.77 14.83
C MET A 197 6.46 -0.50 15.53
N ASN A 198 6.64 0.59 14.79
CA ASN A 198 7.06 1.87 15.34
C ASN A 198 5.87 2.86 15.34
N PHE A 199 5.33 3.13 16.52
CA PHE A 199 4.25 4.10 16.73
C PHE A 199 4.75 5.49 17.11
N LYS A 200 6.07 5.73 17.10
CA LYS A 200 6.62 7.05 17.43
C LYS A 200 6.29 8.04 16.32
N ILE A 201 5.81 9.17 16.74
CA ILE A 201 5.54 10.30 15.86
C ILE A 201 6.83 11.12 15.77
N GLY A 202 7.19 11.61 14.60
CA GLY A 202 8.33 12.50 14.41
C GLY A 202 8.20 13.79 15.24
N THR A 203 9.31 14.42 15.52
CA THR A 203 9.42 15.59 16.41
C THR A 203 9.75 16.89 15.69
N TYR A 204 10.02 16.84 14.39
CA TYR A 204 10.29 18.04 13.58
C TYR A 204 9.02 18.88 13.39
N LEU A 205 9.21 20.14 13.02
CA LEU A 205 8.09 21.05 12.73
C LEU A 205 7.17 20.49 11.63
N GLU A 206 7.77 19.93 10.61
CA GLU A 206 7.08 19.29 9.49
C GLU A 206 6.23 18.09 9.94
N ASP A 207 6.71 17.31 10.91
CA ASP A 207 5.97 16.19 11.48
C ASP A 207 4.76 16.66 12.32
N ASN A 208 4.79 17.88 12.82
CA ASN A 208 3.73 18.42 13.67
C ASN A 208 2.70 19.26 12.89
N TYR A 209 2.98 19.56 11.62
CA TYR A 209 2.03 20.26 10.77
C TYR A 209 0.86 19.35 10.40
N ILE A 210 -0.36 19.85 10.61
CA ILE A 210 -1.60 19.13 10.24
C ILE A 210 -2.18 19.86 9.03
N ASP A 211 -2.20 19.19 7.89
CA ASP A 211 -2.88 19.67 6.70
C ASP A 211 -4.38 19.48 6.81
N THR A 212 -5.13 20.53 6.51
CA THR A 212 -6.60 20.57 6.64
C THR A 212 -7.26 20.83 5.29
N PRO A 213 -8.47 20.31 5.05
CA PRO A 213 -9.21 20.60 3.83
C PRO A 213 -9.49 22.12 3.66
N PRO A 214 -9.51 22.63 2.41
CA PRO A 214 -9.08 21.95 1.19
C PRO A 214 -7.56 21.79 1.16
N TYR A 215 -7.10 20.57 0.81
CA TYR A 215 -5.66 20.27 0.73
C TYR A 215 -5.05 20.95 -0.49
N TYR A 216 -4.07 21.84 -0.28
CA TYR A 216 -3.40 22.53 -1.35
C TYR A 216 -2.11 21.82 -1.76
N GLN A 217 -1.87 21.73 -3.06
CA GLN A 217 -0.58 21.26 -3.59
C GLN A 217 0.57 22.14 -3.06
N ASN A 218 1.74 21.54 -2.82
CA ASN A 218 2.97 22.19 -2.33
C ASN A 218 3.00 22.56 -0.82
N LYS A 219 2.06 22.09 -0.02
CA LYS A 219 2.17 22.14 1.43
C LYS A 219 2.73 20.86 2.01
N ILE A 220 3.16 20.90 3.27
CA ILE A 220 3.47 19.73 4.06
C ILE A 220 2.20 18.89 4.19
N HIS A 221 2.26 17.62 3.79
CA HIS A 221 1.12 16.72 3.73
C HIS A 221 1.48 15.36 4.34
N LEU A 222 2.06 15.40 5.56
CA LEU A 222 2.46 14.20 6.32
C LEU A 222 1.38 13.77 7.30
N ARG A 223 0.66 14.74 7.91
CA ARG A 223 -0.51 14.51 8.74
C ARG A 223 -1.70 15.24 8.15
N LEU A 224 -2.84 14.57 8.15
CA LEU A 224 -4.06 15.07 7.55
C LEU A 224 -5.17 15.12 8.59
N GLN A 225 -6.01 16.14 8.50
CA GLN A 225 -7.30 16.11 9.16
C GLN A 225 -8.32 15.39 8.26
N ILE A 226 -8.79 14.23 8.68
CA ILE A 226 -9.89 13.49 8.03
C ILE A 226 -11.08 13.49 8.99
N ASP A 227 -12.17 14.15 8.61
CA ASP A 227 -13.30 14.42 9.51
C ASP A 227 -12.79 15.12 10.81
N LYS A 228 -13.05 14.58 11.97
CA LYS A 228 -12.58 15.08 13.28
C LYS A 228 -11.26 14.46 13.75
N PHE A 229 -10.65 13.58 12.95
CA PHE A 229 -9.44 12.86 13.31
C PHE A 229 -8.23 13.41 12.56
N VAL A 230 -7.07 13.30 13.19
CA VAL A 230 -5.77 13.49 12.55
C VAL A 230 -5.20 12.13 12.20
N SER A 231 -4.77 11.96 10.96
CA SER A 231 -4.18 10.73 10.47
C SER A 231 -2.78 10.94 9.89
N THR A 232 -2.05 9.86 9.78
CA THR A 232 -0.76 9.75 9.07
C THR A 232 -0.62 8.36 8.49
N SER A 233 0.40 8.13 7.66
CA SER A 233 0.70 6.78 7.18
C SER A 233 1.47 5.96 8.21
N PHE A 234 1.11 4.69 8.36
CA PHE A 234 1.76 3.69 9.21
C PHE A 234 2.19 2.50 8.38
N GLY A 235 3.39 1.98 8.62
CA GLY A 235 3.93 0.83 7.89
C GLY A 235 3.80 -0.47 8.68
N LEU A 236 3.34 -1.54 8.03
CA LEU A 236 3.26 -2.90 8.55
C LEU A 236 4.05 -3.83 7.64
N ILE A 237 5.00 -4.58 8.22
CA ILE A 237 5.82 -5.57 7.52
C ILE A 237 5.57 -6.94 8.14
N VAL A 238 5.27 -7.93 7.30
CA VAL A 238 5.00 -9.31 7.73
C VAL A 238 5.77 -10.27 6.84
N LYS A 239 6.45 -11.23 7.47
CA LYS A 239 7.07 -12.35 6.77
C LYS A 239 6.22 -13.60 6.94
N LYS A 240 5.89 -14.24 5.83
CA LYS A 240 5.20 -15.53 5.84
C LYS A 240 6.15 -16.65 6.28
N CYS A 241 5.77 -17.37 7.28
CA CYS A 241 6.44 -18.60 7.73
C CYS A 241 5.58 -19.82 7.37
#